data_faaf1e66b6c1e90645e5b9fa47ee5dcd
#
_entry.id   faaf1e66b6c1e90645e5b9fa47ee5dcd
#
_cell.length_a   1.000
_cell.length_b   1.000
_cell.length_c   1.000
_cell.angle_alpha   90.00
_cell.angle_beta   90.00
_cell.angle_gamma   90.00
#
_symmetry.space_group_name_H-M   'P 1'
#
loop_
_entity.id
_entity.type
_entity.pdbx_description
1 polymer ?
#
loop_
_entity_poly.entity_id
_entity_poly.type
_entity_poly.pdbx_seq_one_letter_code
_entity_poly.pdbx_strand_id
1 'polypeptide(L)'
;RSDDPATTTTQLARVTGSTVSRSESRTELGPIASDQTAAAATSGAADAKTSNTIADAKSVQTTNNGNWELNDKNSAIDVSQLSRSLADNPQVAVLVDQDAGKLPEGFNPNHATGDSGLAYAFSQCTWWAYLRRHQLGLPVGSYFGNGQDWANSARAHGYWVDNTPRHKGDVMVFRAGQEGASSVYGHVAIVESINADGTVTISECGASLNGKPASRTLSNVNDFQYIHY
;
A
#
# COMPACT_ATOMS: atom_id res chain seq x y z
N ARG A 1 12.92 -13.72 41.23
CA ARG A 1 13.08 -14.69 40.36
C ARG A 1 11.77 -15.09 39.76
N SER A 2 11.29 -14.49 38.87
CA SER A 2 10.09 -14.86 38.24
C SER A 2 10.38 -14.85 36.78
N ASP A 3 10.35 -16.00 36.25
CA ASP A 3 10.42 -16.13 34.85
C ASP A 3 9.07 -15.71 34.37
N ASP A 4 9.05 -14.70 33.62
CA ASP A 4 7.81 -14.14 33.17
C ASP A 4 7.32 -14.95 31.98
N PRO A 5 6.30 -15.74 32.12
CA PRO A 5 5.79 -16.53 31.00
C PRO A 5 5.20 -15.68 29.90
N ALA A 6 4.93 -14.44 30.18
CA ALA A 6 4.35 -13.55 29.19
C ALA A 6 5.31 -13.28 28.03
N THR A 7 6.60 -13.23 28.33
CA THR A 7 7.58 -12.95 27.31
C THR A 7 7.66 -14.06 26.28
N THR A 8 7.51 -15.27 26.73
CA THR A 8 7.60 -16.42 25.83
C THR A 8 6.42 -16.48 24.89
N THR A 9 5.26 -16.12 25.39
CA THR A 9 4.05 -16.15 24.56
C THR A 9 4.15 -15.11 23.43
N THR A 10 4.71 -13.98 23.75
CA THR A 10 4.85 -12.93 22.75
C THR A 10 5.77 -13.36 21.60
N GLN A 11 6.80 -14.09 21.95
CA GLN A 11 7.72 -14.55 20.93
C GLN A 11 7.10 -15.60 20.01
N LEU A 12 6.31 -16.48 20.60
CA LEU A 12 5.64 -17.48 19.80
C LEU A 12 4.67 -16.85 18.82
N ALA A 13 3.94 -15.86 19.25
CA ALA A 13 3.01 -15.18 18.38
C ALA A 13 3.73 -14.54 17.19
N ARG A 14 4.93 -14.07 17.42
CA ARG A 14 5.71 -13.46 16.38
C ARG A 14 6.15 -14.44 15.30
N VAL A 15 6.48 -15.63 15.70
CA VAL A 15 6.95 -16.65 14.78
C VAL A 15 5.81 -17.13 13.87
N THR A 16 4.65 -17.29 14.44
CA THR A 16 3.53 -17.80 13.67
C THR A 16 2.91 -16.74 12.75
N GLY A 17 3.16 -15.48 13.05
CA GLY A 17 2.57 -14.41 12.24
C GLY A 17 3.45 -13.89 11.13
N SER A 18 4.40 -14.66 10.70
CA SER A 18 5.43 -14.18 9.80
C SER A 18 4.92 -13.72 8.45
N THR A 19 3.81 -14.21 7.99
CA THR A 19 3.34 -13.88 6.67
C THR A 19 2.31 -12.76 6.65
N VAL A 20 1.88 -12.31 7.81
CA VAL A 20 0.80 -11.35 7.87
C VAL A 20 1.24 -10.14 8.68
N SER A 21 1.05 -8.98 8.11
CA SER A 21 1.32 -7.76 8.85
C SER A 21 0.25 -7.55 9.90
N ARG A 22 0.69 -7.35 11.10
CA ARG A 22 -0.23 -7.06 12.18
C ARG A 22 -0.06 -5.62 12.59
N SER A 23 -1.15 -4.94 12.63
CA SER A 23 -1.15 -3.54 12.97
C SER A 23 -1.83 -3.35 14.32
N GLU A 24 -1.31 -4.03 15.30
CA GLU A 24 -1.96 -3.97 16.60
C GLU A 24 -1.94 -2.58 17.19
N SER A 25 -0.94 -1.83 16.87
CA SER A 25 -0.90 -0.45 17.33
C SER A 25 -1.76 0.47 16.49
N ARG A 26 -2.49 -0.10 15.53
CA ARG A 26 -3.38 0.71 14.72
C ARG A 26 -4.48 1.38 15.53
N THR A 27 -4.70 0.91 16.72
CA THR A 27 -5.66 1.57 17.58
C THR A 27 -5.30 3.04 17.77
N GLU A 28 -4.01 3.31 17.79
CA GLU A 28 -3.57 4.69 17.94
C GLU A 28 -3.80 5.50 16.68
N LEU A 29 -3.78 4.83 15.55
CA LEU A 29 -4.04 5.53 14.31
C LEU A 29 -5.53 5.72 14.08
N GLY A 30 -6.34 4.92 14.74
CA GLY A 30 -7.77 5.01 14.54
C GLY A 30 -8.34 6.41 14.76
N PRO A 31 -8.05 7.02 15.90
CA PRO A 31 -8.55 8.38 16.13
C PRO A 31 -7.99 9.39 15.13
N ILE A 32 -6.71 9.24 14.84
CA ILE A 32 -6.07 10.13 13.89
C ILE A 32 -6.68 9.92 12.51
N ALA A 33 -6.89 8.66 12.18
CA ALA A 33 -7.48 8.35 10.89
C ALA A 33 -8.90 8.92 10.75
N SER A 34 -9.63 8.95 11.84
CA SER A 34 -10.98 9.50 11.78
C SER A 34 -10.96 10.98 11.45
N ASP A 35 -10.05 11.70 12.07
CA ASP A 35 -9.94 13.12 11.79
C ASP A 35 -9.46 13.33 10.37
N GLN A 36 -8.54 12.50 9.94
CA GLN A 36 -8.01 12.60 8.60
C GLN A 36 -9.05 12.23 7.56
N THR A 37 -9.96 11.37 7.91
CA THR A 37 -10.98 10.94 6.95
C THR A 37 -11.82 12.14 6.49
N ALA A 38 -12.11 13.03 7.40
CA ALA A 38 -12.89 14.20 7.03
C ALA A 38 -12.11 15.08 6.07
N ALA A 39 -10.83 15.24 6.33
CA ALA A 39 -10.00 16.03 5.45
C ALA A 39 -9.82 15.34 4.11
N ALA A 40 -9.75 14.03 4.14
CA ALA A 40 -9.57 13.29 2.92
C ALA A 40 -10.78 13.37 2.01
N ALA A 41 -11.95 13.43 2.59
CA ALA A 41 -13.14 13.56 1.78
C ALA A 41 -13.08 14.84 0.96
N THR A 42 -12.51 15.88 1.54
CA THR A 42 -12.36 17.14 0.84
C THR A 42 -11.25 17.03 -0.21
N SER A 43 -10.20 16.36 0.16
CA SER A 43 -9.09 16.18 -0.77
C SER A 43 -9.48 15.32 -1.93
N GLY A 44 -10.30 14.36 -1.68
CA GLY A 44 -10.72 13.45 -2.74
C GLY A 44 -11.30 14.17 -3.93
N ALA A 45 -12.00 15.22 -3.67
CA ALA A 45 -12.58 16.00 -4.75
C ALA A 45 -11.49 16.73 -5.52
N ALA A 46 -10.47 17.15 -4.84
CA ALA A 46 -9.36 17.83 -5.50
C ALA A 46 -8.50 16.82 -6.24
N ASP A 47 -8.41 15.64 -5.71
CA ASP A 47 -7.58 14.63 -6.34
C ASP A 47 -8.10 14.28 -7.71
N ALA A 48 -9.37 14.34 -7.90
CA ALA A 48 -9.94 14.04 -9.19
C ALA A 48 -9.31 14.89 -10.27
N LYS A 49 -8.77 16.03 -9.88
CA LYS A 49 -8.19 16.90 -10.87
C LYS A 49 -6.73 16.64 -11.03
N THR A 50 -6.05 16.47 -9.94
CA THR A 50 -4.62 16.37 -10.01
C THR A 50 -4.17 15.00 -10.40
N SER A 51 -4.93 14.04 -10.09
CA SER A 51 -4.41 12.72 -10.31
C SER A 51 -4.70 12.22 -11.66
N ASN A 52 -4.36 12.96 -12.62
CA ASN A 52 -4.57 12.49 -13.95
C ASN A 52 -3.40 11.71 -14.41
N THR A 53 -2.64 11.16 -13.59
CA THR A 53 -1.50 10.46 -14.08
C THR A 53 -1.91 9.10 -14.48
N ILE A 54 -2.30 8.33 -13.61
CA ILE A 54 -2.53 7.01 -13.94
C ILE A 54 -3.87 6.82 -14.50
N ALA A 55 -4.00 6.55 -15.59
CA ALA A 55 -5.16 6.20 -16.28
C ALA A 55 -6.31 6.41 -15.39
N ASP A 56 -5.96 6.77 -14.45
CA ASP A 56 -6.72 7.51 -13.91
C ASP A 56 -8.04 7.06 -13.91
N ALA A 57 -8.32 6.99 -14.73
CA ALA A 57 -9.49 6.69 -15.00
C ALA A 57 -10.13 5.88 -13.99
N LYS A 58 -9.71 4.84 -13.88
CA LYS A 58 -10.33 3.96 -13.13
C LYS A 58 -10.56 4.44 -11.80
N SER A 59 -9.79 5.04 -11.32
CA SER A 59 -9.89 5.49 -10.02
C SER A 59 -11.10 6.21 -9.76
N VAL A 60 -11.96 6.04 -10.43
CA VAL A 60 -13.13 6.56 -10.24
C VAL A 60 -13.59 6.46 -8.87
N GLN A 61 -13.27 5.55 -8.19
CA GLN A 61 -13.63 5.47 -6.84
C GLN A 61 -13.44 6.77 -6.16
N THR A 62 -12.71 7.59 -6.70
CA THR A 62 -12.59 8.90 -6.13
C THR A 62 -13.94 9.53 -6.02
N THR A 63 -14.85 9.08 -6.79
CA THR A 63 -16.16 9.63 -6.69
C THR A 63 -16.83 9.27 -5.40
N ASN A 64 -16.28 8.39 -4.67
CA ASN A 64 -16.85 8.03 -3.40
C ASN A 64 -16.39 8.95 -2.30
N ASN A 65 -15.91 10.12 -2.65
CA ASN A 65 -15.50 11.13 -1.68
C ASN A 65 -14.51 10.60 -0.67
N GLY A 66 -13.53 9.91 -1.15
CA GLY A 66 -12.53 9.35 -0.26
C GLY A 66 -12.92 8.03 0.35
N ASN A 67 -14.05 7.51 -0.01
CA ASN A 67 -14.44 6.20 0.46
C ASN A 67 -13.86 5.16 -0.49
N TRP A 68 -12.87 4.45 -0.07
CA TRP A 68 -12.20 3.46 -0.90
C TRP A 68 -12.67 2.05 -0.62
N GLU A 69 -13.94 1.90 -0.32
CA GLU A 69 -14.49 0.57 -0.08
C GLU A 69 -14.47 -0.24 -1.36
N LEU A 70 -14.22 -1.50 -1.21
CA LEU A 70 -14.28 -2.41 -2.34
C LEU A 70 -15.72 -2.85 -2.53
N ASN A 71 -16.14 -2.90 -3.75
CA ASN A 71 -17.44 -3.51 -4.05
C ASN A 71 -17.16 -4.85 -4.70
N ASP A 72 -18.19 -5.63 -4.86
CA ASP A 72 -18.06 -7.01 -5.37
C ASP A 72 -17.29 -7.09 -6.67
N LYS A 73 -17.49 -6.15 -7.55
CA LYS A 73 -16.82 -6.20 -8.83
C LYS A 73 -15.36 -5.84 -8.70
N ASN A 74 -15.08 -4.86 -7.87
CA ASN A 74 -13.71 -4.40 -7.73
C ASN A 74 -12.86 -5.31 -6.85
N SER A 75 -13.49 -6.16 -6.09
CA SER A 75 -12.73 -7.08 -5.27
C SER A 75 -12.33 -8.33 -6.02
N ALA A 76 -12.83 -8.50 -7.22
CA ALA A 76 -12.44 -9.65 -8.02
C ALA A 76 -10.97 -9.50 -8.44
N ILE A 77 -10.24 -10.56 -8.30
CA ILE A 77 -8.84 -10.56 -8.67
C ILE A 77 -8.72 -10.97 -10.13
N ASP A 78 -8.04 -10.14 -10.88
CA ASP A 78 -7.78 -10.43 -12.27
C ASP A 78 -6.64 -11.44 -12.35
N VAL A 79 -6.97 -12.66 -12.65
CA VAL A 79 -5.98 -13.73 -12.67
C VAL A 79 -4.91 -13.54 -13.75
N SER A 80 -5.18 -12.73 -14.74
CA SER A 80 -4.18 -12.48 -15.78
C SER A 80 -3.00 -11.69 -15.25
N GLN A 81 -3.15 -11.03 -14.11
CA GLN A 81 -2.09 -10.25 -13.52
C GLN A 81 -1.29 -11.01 -12.48
N LEU A 82 -1.68 -12.22 -12.17
CA LEU A 82 -1.10 -12.91 -11.03
C LEU A 82 0.39 -13.22 -11.12
N SER A 83 0.94 -13.34 -12.29
CA SER A 83 2.35 -13.70 -12.38
C SER A 83 3.23 -12.68 -13.08
N ARG A 84 2.65 -11.68 -13.71
CA ARG A 84 3.41 -10.74 -14.52
C ARG A 84 3.14 -9.31 -14.14
N SER A 85 4.17 -8.49 -14.24
CA SER A 85 4.03 -7.08 -13.95
C SER A 85 3.77 -6.25 -15.20
N LEU A 86 4.17 -6.73 -16.34
CA LEU A 86 3.96 -5.98 -17.57
C LEU A 86 3.18 -6.80 -18.57
N ALA A 87 3.80 -7.38 -19.48
CA ALA A 87 3.15 -8.20 -20.49
C ALA A 87 1.75 -7.68 -20.83
N ASP A 88 0.75 -8.27 -20.26
CA ASP A 88 -0.63 -7.89 -20.52
C ASP A 88 -1.18 -6.90 -19.52
N ASN A 89 -0.33 -6.23 -18.77
CA ASN A 89 -0.78 -5.23 -17.81
C ASN A 89 -0.72 -3.83 -18.39
N PRO A 90 -1.84 -3.29 -18.88
CA PRO A 90 -1.84 -1.98 -19.51
C PRO A 90 -1.49 -0.84 -18.57
N GLN A 91 -1.74 -1.01 -17.28
CA GLN A 91 -1.41 0.04 -16.32
C GLN A 91 0.10 0.17 -16.17
N VAL A 92 0.81 -0.94 -16.11
CA VAL A 92 2.27 -0.93 -16.02
C VAL A 92 2.86 -0.36 -17.32
N ALA A 93 2.30 -0.71 -18.45
CA ALA A 93 2.78 -0.19 -19.75
C ALA A 93 2.70 1.34 -19.79
N VAL A 94 1.60 1.90 -19.31
CA VAL A 94 1.42 3.34 -19.25
C VAL A 94 2.48 3.97 -18.34
N LEU A 95 2.74 3.38 -17.20
CA LEU A 95 3.72 3.91 -16.26
C LEU A 95 5.14 3.84 -16.83
N VAL A 96 5.46 2.76 -17.51
CA VAL A 96 6.77 2.62 -18.15
C VAL A 96 6.98 3.75 -19.17
N ASP A 97 5.95 4.08 -19.93
CA ASP A 97 6.04 5.16 -20.89
C ASP A 97 6.19 6.51 -20.18
N GLN A 98 5.45 6.74 -19.13
CA GLN A 98 5.53 7.99 -18.39
C GLN A 98 6.90 8.16 -17.73
N ASP A 99 7.50 7.07 -17.31
CA ASP A 99 8.76 7.10 -16.59
C ASP A 99 9.97 6.92 -17.51
N ALA A 100 9.79 7.03 -18.81
CA ALA A 100 10.88 6.90 -19.74
C ALA A 100 12.00 7.88 -19.36
N GLY A 101 13.20 7.37 -19.25
CA GLY A 101 14.35 8.17 -18.84
C GLY A 101 14.56 8.25 -17.33
N LYS A 102 13.62 7.72 -16.54
CA LYS A 102 13.75 7.71 -15.07
C LYS A 102 13.92 6.31 -14.52
N LEU A 103 13.70 5.30 -15.35
CA LEU A 103 13.78 3.92 -14.88
C LEU A 103 15.20 3.57 -14.45
N PRO A 104 15.37 2.80 -13.38
CA PRO A 104 16.71 2.39 -12.96
C PRO A 104 17.38 1.54 -14.03
N GLU A 105 18.69 1.62 -14.07
CA GLU A 105 19.44 0.82 -15.00
C GLU A 105 19.22 -0.66 -14.67
N GLY A 106 18.97 -1.46 -15.68
CA GLY A 106 18.76 -2.89 -15.48
C GLY A 106 17.37 -3.28 -14.99
N PHE A 107 16.50 -2.33 -14.78
CA PHE A 107 15.15 -2.64 -14.33
C PHE A 107 14.39 -3.35 -15.45
N ASN A 108 13.78 -4.47 -15.10
CA ASN A 108 12.96 -5.23 -16.03
C ASN A 108 11.51 -5.19 -15.55
N PRO A 109 10.64 -4.41 -16.19
CA PRO A 109 9.25 -4.35 -15.77
C PRO A 109 8.49 -5.66 -15.96
N ASN A 110 9.09 -6.61 -16.65
CA ASN A 110 8.49 -7.92 -16.87
C ASN A 110 8.87 -8.93 -15.79
N HIS A 111 9.36 -8.46 -14.66
CA HIS A 111 9.67 -9.36 -13.55
C HIS A 111 8.42 -10.05 -13.04
N ALA A 112 8.59 -11.15 -12.33
CA ALA A 112 7.46 -11.84 -11.71
C ALA A 112 6.88 -10.96 -10.61
N THR A 113 5.56 -10.98 -10.47
CA THR A 113 4.91 -10.16 -9.44
C THR A 113 4.98 -10.79 -8.07
N GLY A 114 5.06 -12.09 -7.97
CA GLY A 114 4.92 -12.79 -6.70
C GLY A 114 3.47 -12.95 -6.28
N ASP A 115 2.53 -12.64 -7.18
CA ASP A 115 1.11 -12.69 -6.87
C ASP A 115 0.57 -14.10 -7.11
N SER A 116 0.00 -14.67 -6.08
CA SER A 116 -0.65 -15.98 -6.15
C SER A 116 -2.01 -15.95 -5.46
N GLY A 117 -2.57 -14.77 -5.28
CA GLY A 117 -3.85 -14.57 -4.65
C GLY A 117 -3.73 -13.90 -3.29
N LEU A 118 -4.86 -13.56 -2.72
CA LEU A 118 -4.90 -12.84 -1.45
C LEU A 118 -4.46 -13.75 -0.31
N ALA A 119 -3.37 -13.39 0.34
CA ALA A 119 -2.82 -14.16 1.46
C ALA A 119 -2.72 -13.33 2.74
N TYR A 120 -3.17 -12.09 2.72
CA TYR A 120 -3.08 -11.21 3.87
C TYR A 120 -4.37 -11.22 4.67
N ALA A 121 -4.25 -11.13 5.99
CA ALA A 121 -5.41 -11.22 6.86
C ALA A 121 -6.29 -9.98 6.74
N PHE A 122 -7.58 -10.21 6.81
CA PHE A 122 -8.60 -9.16 6.64
C PHE A 122 -8.30 -7.95 7.52
N SER A 123 -8.51 -6.79 6.96
CA SER A 123 -8.37 -5.49 7.62
C SER A 123 -6.95 -5.11 8.03
N GLN A 124 -5.94 -5.89 7.70
CA GLN A 124 -4.56 -5.49 7.94
C GLN A 124 -4.12 -4.47 6.90
N CYS A 125 -3.06 -3.74 7.19
CA CYS A 125 -2.54 -2.77 6.24
C CYS A 125 -2.11 -3.45 4.94
N THR A 126 -1.54 -4.63 5.03
CA THR A 126 -1.10 -5.40 3.89
C THR A 126 -2.27 -5.94 3.07
N TRP A 127 -3.38 -6.30 3.72
CA TRP A 127 -4.59 -6.71 3.06
C TRP A 127 -5.13 -5.58 2.18
N TRP A 128 -5.19 -4.38 2.73
CA TRP A 128 -5.69 -3.23 1.96
C TRP A 128 -4.75 -2.90 0.81
N ALA A 129 -3.45 -2.86 1.06
CA ALA A 129 -2.49 -2.56 0.01
C ALA A 129 -2.57 -3.57 -1.13
N TYR A 130 -2.72 -4.84 -0.83
CA TYR A 130 -2.89 -5.86 -1.85
C TYR A 130 -4.15 -5.61 -2.67
N LEU A 131 -5.29 -5.43 -2.03
CA LEU A 131 -6.54 -5.23 -2.73
C LEU A 131 -6.55 -3.94 -3.52
N ARG A 132 -6.02 -2.86 -2.94
CA ARG A 132 -6.02 -1.58 -3.63
C ARG A 132 -5.13 -1.61 -4.88
N ARG A 133 -4.00 -2.28 -4.81
CA ARG A 133 -3.14 -2.47 -5.98
C ARG A 133 -3.89 -3.23 -7.07
N HIS A 134 -4.58 -4.29 -6.71
CA HIS A 134 -5.42 -5.02 -7.67
C HIS A 134 -6.52 -4.13 -8.24
N GLN A 135 -7.16 -3.33 -7.41
CA GLN A 135 -8.20 -2.45 -7.84
C GLN A 135 -7.69 -1.43 -8.86
N LEU A 136 -6.46 -1.00 -8.71
CA LEU A 136 -5.82 -0.05 -9.62
C LEU A 136 -5.12 -0.74 -10.79
N GLY A 137 -5.13 -2.04 -10.87
CA GLY A 137 -4.47 -2.77 -11.94
C GLY A 137 -2.97 -2.82 -11.83
N LEU A 138 -2.43 -2.69 -10.62
CA LEU A 138 -0.99 -2.66 -10.40
C LEU A 138 -0.50 -3.97 -9.76
N PRO A 139 0.74 -4.38 -10.06
CA PRO A 139 1.25 -5.64 -9.55
C PRO A 139 1.54 -5.57 -8.05
N VAL A 140 1.39 -6.70 -7.38
CA VAL A 140 1.68 -6.81 -5.96
C VAL A 140 1.92 -8.27 -5.62
N GLY A 141 2.78 -8.55 -4.66
CA GLY A 141 3.04 -9.92 -4.24
C GLY A 141 2.14 -10.37 -3.10
N SER A 142 1.94 -11.67 -3.01
CA SER A 142 1.08 -12.28 -2.00
C SER A 142 1.79 -12.50 -0.67
N TYR A 143 3.13 -12.57 -0.69
CA TYR A 143 3.89 -12.92 0.49
C TYR A 143 5.04 -11.96 0.73
N PHE A 144 4.77 -10.68 0.72
CA PHE A 144 5.80 -9.68 0.98
C PHE A 144 6.11 -9.50 2.47
N GLY A 145 5.37 -10.18 3.33
CA GLY A 145 5.64 -10.17 4.76
C GLY A 145 4.92 -9.06 5.51
N ASN A 146 5.51 -8.63 6.61
CA ASN A 146 4.97 -7.54 7.41
C ASN A 146 5.18 -6.23 6.67
N GLY A 147 4.45 -5.20 7.06
CA GLY A 147 4.53 -3.93 6.36
C GLY A 147 5.95 -3.44 6.13
N GLN A 148 6.77 -3.48 7.17
CA GLN A 148 8.15 -3.00 7.07
C GLN A 148 9.02 -3.85 6.12
N ASP A 149 8.59 -5.06 5.79
CA ASP A 149 9.37 -5.95 4.94
C ASP A 149 9.06 -5.77 3.46
N TRP A 150 8.00 -5.08 3.15
CA TRP A 150 7.50 -5.00 1.78
C TRP A 150 8.50 -4.42 0.79
N ALA A 151 9.25 -3.40 1.18
CA ALA A 151 10.21 -2.78 0.27
C ALA A 151 11.30 -3.77 -0.14
N ASN A 152 11.85 -4.50 0.82
CA ASN A 152 12.89 -5.47 0.53
C ASN A 152 12.35 -6.67 -0.24
N SER A 153 11.14 -7.12 0.10
CA SER A 153 10.51 -8.22 -0.62
C SER A 153 10.23 -7.83 -2.08
N ALA A 154 9.76 -6.61 -2.28
CA ALA A 154 9.52 -6.11 -3.62
C ALA A 154 10.83 -6.03 -4.42
N ARG A 155 11.90 -5.54 -3.83
CA ARG A 155 13.20 -5.52 -4.50
C ARG A 155 13.63 -6.92 -4.88
N ALA A 156 13.43 -7.88 -4.00
CA ALA A 156 13.82 -9.25 -4.27
C ALA A 156 13.06 -9.84 -5.45
N HIS A 157 11.87 -9.33 -5.72
CA HIS A 157 11.07 -9.77 -6.87
C HIS A 157 11.32 -8.92 -8.11
N GLY A 158 12.15 -7.90 -8.03
CA GLY A 158 12.48 -7.08 -9.20
C GLY A 158 11.69 -5.80 -9.35
N TYR A 159 10.87 -5.43 -8.38
CA TYR A 159 10.12 -4.18 -8.41
C TYR A 159 11.05 -2.98 -8.27
N TRP A 160 10.63 -1.87 -8.84
CA TRP A 160 11.33 -0.59 -8.67
C TRP A 160 10.92 0.02 -7.34
N VAL A 161 11.89 0.21 -6.45
CA VAL A 161 11.66 0.75 -5.11
C VAL A 161 12.65 1.87 -4.85
N ASP A 162 12.17 3.02 -4.39
CA ASP A 162 13.03 4.12 -3.98
C ASP A 162 12.31 4.98 -2.93
N ASN A 163 12.83 6.17 -2.66
CA ASN A 163 12.29 7.06 -1.64
C ASN A 163 11.45 8.21 -2.21
N THR A 164 11.06 8.13 -3.46
CA THR A 164 10.33 9.20 -4.12
C THR A 164 8.92 8.72 -4.47
N PRO A 165 7.88 9.38 -4.00
CA PRO A 165 6.53 9.05 -4.46
C PRO A 165 6.40 9.50 -5.91
N ARG A 166 5.88 8.63 -6.77
CA ARG A 166 5.84 8.92 -8.21
C ARG A 166 4.46 8.85 -8.81
N HIS A 167 3.66 7.90 -8.37
CA HIS A 167 2.37 7.68 -8.99
C HIS A 167 1.31 7.36 -7.96
N LYS A 168 0.07 7.66 -8.31
CA LYS A 168 -1.05 7.12 -7.57
C LYS A 168 -0.96 5.60 -7.65
N GLY A 169 -1.11 4.95 -6.51
CA GLY A 169 -1.01 3.51 -6.42
C GLY A 169 0.33 3.01 -5.90
N ASP A 170 1.33 3.87 -5.77
CA ASP A 170 2.59 3.47 -5.17
C ASP A 170 2.32 2.96 -3.75
N VAL A 171 3.07 1.96 -3.33
CA VAL A 171 2.98 1.49 -1.95
C VAL A 171 3.97 2.26 -1.10
N MET A 172 3.47 2.99 -0.11
CA MET A 172 4.32 3.70 0.85
C MET A 172 4.63 2.74 1.98
N VAL A 173 5.92 2.56 2.25
CA VAL A 173 6.39 1.60 3.25
C VAL A 173 6.94 2.35 4.46
N PHE A 174 6.42 2.01 5.64
CA PHE A 174 6.78 2.64 6.91
C PHE A 174 7.64 1.69 7.72
N ARG A 175 8.68 2.24 8.33
CA ARG A 175 9.48 1.47 9.28
C ARG A 175 8.69 1.27 10.55
N ALA A 176 9.13 0.36 11.38
CA ALA A 176 8.53 0.14 12.69
C ALA A 176 8.50 1.46 13.47
N GLY A 177 7.33 1.81 13.98
CA GLY A 177 7.13 3.02 14.78
C GLY A 177 7.03 4.32 14.02
N GLN A 178 7.26 4.31 12.70
CA GLN A 178 7.23 5.54 11.92
C GLN A 178 5.80 6.03 11.73
N GLU A 179 5.56 7.28 12.06
CA GLU A 179 4.24 7.93 11.86
C GLU A 179 3.09 7.11 12.44
N GLY A 180 3.28 6.54 13.61
CA GLY A 180 2.24 5.76 14.26
C GLY A 180 2.12 4.33 13.78
N ALA A 181 3.02 3.87 12.94
CA ALA A 181 3.03 2.49 12.50
C ALA A 181 3.35 1.56 13.67
N SER A 182 3.01 0.29 13.51
CA SER A 182 3.36 -0.71 14.51
C SER A 182 4.84 -0.65 14.84
N SER A 183 5.17 -0.63 16.11
CA SER A 183 6.56 -0.61 16.56
C SER A 183 7.25 -1.94 16.34
N VAL A 184 6.52 -2.96 15.94
CA VAL A 184 7.06 -4.30 15.70
C VAL A 184 7.05 -4.64 14.22
N TYR A 185 5.96 -4.30 13.52
CA TYR A 185 5.72 -4.79 12.17
C TYR A 185 5.82 -3.73 11.09
N GLY A 186 5.93 -2.46 11.47
CA GLY A 186 5.86 -1.40 10.48
C GLY A 186 4.47 -1.29 9.86
N HIS A 187 4.42 -0.78 8.63
CA HIS A 187 3.12 -0.49 8.01
C HIS A 187 3.29 -0.30 6.51
N VAL A 188 2.21 -0.43 5.77
CA VAL A 188 2.13 -0.04 4.37
C VAL A 188 0.83 0.71 4.12
N ALA A 189 0.87 1.61 3.16
CA ALA A 189 -0.28 2.38 2.72
C ALA A 189 -0.19 2.58 1.22
N ILE A 190 -1.27 3.05 0.61
CA ILE A 190 -1.30 3.30 -0.83
C ILE A 190 -1.37 4.80 -1.07
N VAL A 191 -0.53 5.28 -1.96
CA VAL A 191 -0.54 6.68 -2.39
C VAL A 191 -1.79 6.89 -3.23
N GLU A 192 -2.65 7.80 -2.79
CA GLU A 192 -3.86 8.11 -3.53
C GLU A 192 -3.67 9.38 -4.36
N SER A 193 -2.89 10.32 -3.88
CA SER A 193 -2.52 11.48 -4.69
C SER A 193 -1.19 12.07 -4.22
N ILE A 194 -0.48 12.66 -5.16
CA ILE A 194 0.70 13.45 -4.90
C ILE A 194 0.26 14.88 -5.13
N ASN A 195 0.18 15.66 -4.08
CA ASN A 195 -0.45 16.96 -4.12
C ASN A 195 0.50 18.03 -4.66
N ALA A 196 -0.07 19.13 -5.15
CA ALA A 196 0.71 20.20 -5.73
C ALA A 196 1.70 20.83 -4.75
N ASP A 197 1.40 20.77 -3.47
CA ASP A 197 2.29 21.32 -2.44
C ASP A 197 3.36 20.32 -2.00
N GLY A 198 3.45 19.17 -2.66
CA GLY A 198 4.46 18.16 -2.34
C GLY A 198 4.05 17.17 -1.28
N THR A 199 2.90 17.31 -0.69
CA THR A 199 2.40 16.32 0.28
C THR A 199 1.82 15.13 -0.46
N VAL A 200 1.63 14.03 0.27
CA VAL A 200 1.06 12.82 -0.28
C VAL A 200 -0.14 12.41 0.55
N THR A 201 -1.25 12.19 -0.11
CA THR A 201 -2.44 11.65 0.53
C THR A 201 -2.48 10.15 0.31
N ILE A 202 -2.69 9.41 1.38
CA ILE A 202 -2.65 7.96 1.35
C ILE A 202 -3.97 7.37 1.82
N SER A 203 -4.21 6.12 1.44
CA SER A 203 -5.24 5.29 2.05
C SER A 203 -4.58 4.13 2.77
N GLU A 204 -5.12 3.75 3.90
CA GLU A 204 -4.50 2.74 4.75
C GLU A 204 -5.55 2.01 5.56
N CYS A 205 -5.24 0.81 6.00
CA CYS A 205 -6.12 0.05 6.84
C CYS A 205 -5.35 -0.51 8.04
N GLY A 206 -6.06 -1.04 8.97
CA GLY A 206 -5.52 -1.68 10.16
C GLY A 206 -6.62 -2.44 10.84
N ALA A 207 -6.25 -3.29 11.78
CA ALA A 207 -7.20 -4.18 12.44
C ALA A 207 -8.38 -3.43 13.04
N SER A 208 -8.14 -2.27 13.62
CA SER A 208 -9.20 -1.52 14.29
C SER A 208 -10.17 -0.87 13.31
N LEU A 209 -9.84 -0.80 12.05
CA LEU A 209 -10.69 -0.16 11.05
C LEU A 209 -11.71 -1.11 10.43
N ASN A 210 -11.62 -2.38 10.77
CA ASN A 210 -12.60 -3.39 10.35
C ASN A 210 -12.93 -3.33 8.86
N GLY A 211 -11.89 -3.31 8.05
CA GLY A 211 -12.03 -3.34 6.59
C GLY A 211 -12.39 -2.03 5.94
N LYS A 212 -12.47 -0.95 6.69
CA LYS A 212 -12.82 0.36 6.15
C LYS A 212 -11.60 1.25 6.14
N PRO A 213 -10.95 1.42 4.98
CA PRO A 213 -9.72 2.20 4.93
C PRO A 213 -9.94 3.64 5.33
N ALA A 214 -8.93 4.20 5.94
CA ALA A 214 -8.89 5.60 6.30
C ALA A 214 -7.85 6.31 5.45
N SER A 215 -7.77 7.62 5.57
CA SER A 215 -6.85 8.43 4.78
C SER A 215 -6.17 9.45 5.66
N ARG A 216 -4.99 9.83 5.28
CA ARG A 216 -4.27 10.98 5.87
C ARG A 216 -3.28 11.53 4.86
N THR A 217 -2.78 12.74 5.15
CA THR A 217 -1.82 13.42 4.27
C THR A 217 -0.53 13.62 5.02
N LEU A 218 0.58 13.34 4.37
CA LEU A 218 1.90 13.41 4.97
C LEU A 218 2.78 14.37 4.18
N SER A 219 3.63 15.12 4.90
CA SER A 219 4.53 16.08 4.26
C SER A 219 5.98 15.61 4.19
N ASN A 220 6.38 14.69 5.06
CA ASN A 220 7.74 14.17 5.08
C ASN A 220 7.91 13.01 4.12
N VAL A 221 7.54 13.24 2.88
CA VAL A 221 7.36 12.17 1.90
C VAL A 221 8.62 11.38 1.57
N ASN A 222 9.79 11.99 1.66
CA ASN A 222 11.02 11.27 1.33
C ASN A 222 11.59 10.45 2.48
N ASP A 223 10.91 10.42 3.61
CA ASP A 223 11.33 9.59 4.74
C ASP A 223 10.83 8.16 4.60
N PHE A 224 10.07 7.88 3.57
CA PHE A 224 9.47 6.57 3.33
C PHE A 224 10.07 5.95 2.08
N GLN A 225 9.91 4.64 1.94
CA GLN A 225 10.21 3.98 0.69
C GLN A 225 8.91 3.76 -0.07
N TYR A 226 9.01 3.71 -1.39
CA TYR A 226 7.85 3.53 -2.26
C TYR A 226 8.10 2.40 -3.24
N ILE A 227 7.13 1.50 -3.37
CA ILE A 227 7.16 0.44 -4.36
C ILE A 227 6.34 0.93 -5.54
N HIS A 228 6.95 1.00 -6.71
CA HIS A 228 6.26 1.50 -7.90
C HIS A 228 5.65 0.36 -8.71
N TYR A 229 6.46 -0.39 -9.43
CA TYR A 229 5.93 -1.54 -10.18
C TYR A 229 7.05 -2.46 -10.62
#